data_644a74ef38f4a62abfa3a1c62234f76a
#
_entry.id   644a74ef38f4a62abfa3a1c62234f76a
#
_cell.length_a   1.000
_cell.length_b   1.000
_cell.length_c   1.000
_cell.angle_alpha   90.00
_cell.angle_beta   90.00
_cell.angle_gamma   90.00
#
_symmetry.space_group_name_H-M   'P 1'
#
loop_
_entity.id
_entity.type
_entity.pdbx_description
1 polymer ?
#
loop_
_entity_poly.entity_id
_entity_poly.type
_entity_poly.pdbx_seq_one_letter_code
_entity_poly.pdbx_strand_id
1 'polypeptide(L)'
;VPTGGGKTVSSLGFALRHAAEHGLQRIIYVIPYTSIIEQNAAVFREILGDSNVLEHHSNMDDFTAEGLEETEELKAMHLAAENWDKPVIVTTNVQFFESLYGSRSSRCRKLHNIANSVIIFDEAQMLPTDYLKPCTAMIEELIANYRVSAVLCTATQPALRPFFPKERHITELCPRMEEQFRFFKRTTFCDLGTVSKSQLEEHLSAERKALCIVNTRRQAQEL
;
A
#
# COMPACT_ATOMS: atom_id res chain seq x y z
N VAL A 1 -10.29 7.68 5.19
CA VAL A 1 -9.91 8.10 6.56
C VAL A 1 -8.77 9.09 6.44
N PRO A 2 -8.88 10.30 7.03
CA PRO A 2 -7.82 11.31 6.99
C PRO A 2 -6.50 10.82 7.60
N THR A 3 -5.39 11.46 7.23
CA THR A 3 -4.06 11.16 7.77
C THR A 3 -4.07 11.32 9.29
N GLY A 4 -3.50 10.35 10.01
CA GLY A 4 -3.53 10.30 11.48
C GLY A 4 -4.81 9.70 12.09
N GLY A 5 -5.79 9.30 11.28
CA GLY A 5 -7.04 8.68 11.73
C GLY A 5 -6.99 7.15 11.94
N GLY A 6 -5.80 6.55 12.06
CA GLY A 6 -5.65 5.09 12.28
C GLY A 6 -6.00 4.24 11.05
N LYS A 7 -5.74 4.75 9.85
CA LYS A 7 -6.06 4.10 8.56
C LYS A 7 -5.60 2.64 8.49
N THR A 8 -4.37 2.33 8.89
CA THR A 8 -3.78 0.98 8.84
C THR A 8 -4.58 -0.04 9.64
N VAL A 9 -4.87 0.27 10.90
CA VAL A 9 -5.62 -0.66 11.77
C VAL A 9 -7.09 -0.75 11.37
N SER A 10 -7.70 0.38 10.98
CA SER A 10 -9.10 0.41 10.54
C SER A 10 -9.31 -0.36 9.25
N SER A 11 -8.39 -0.27 8.28
CA SER A 11 -8.47 -1.02 7.03
C SER A 11 -8.25 -2.52 7.23
N LEU A 12 -7.33 -2.91 8.12
CA LEU A 12 -7.17 -4.31 8.51
C LEU A 12 -8.45 -4.85 9.18
N GLY A 13 -9.01 -4.11 10.14
CA GLY A 13 -10.26 -4.50 10.83
C GLY A 13 -11.43 -4.66 9.85
N PHE A 14 -11.56 -3.74 8.89
CA PHE A 14 -12.53 -3.86 7.80
C PHE A 14 -12.29 -5.12 6.98
N ALA A 15 -11.04 -5.37 6.55
CA ALA A 15 -10.71 -6.52 5.71
C ALA A 15 -10.98 -7.86 6.40
N LEU A 16 -10.64 -7.98 7.69
CA LEU A 16 -10.92 -9.17 8.49
C LEU A 16 -12.42 -9.45 8.57
N ARG A 17 -13.21 -8.42 8.90
CA ARG A 17 -14.66 -8.55 8.98
C ARG A 17 -15.28 -8.89 7.63
N HIS A 18 -14.88 -8.17 6.57
CA HIS A 18 -15.35 -8.40 5.22
C HIS A 18 -15.00 -9.82 4.73
N ALA A 19 -13.77 -10.27 4.99
CA ALA A 19 -13.35 -11.63 4.66
C ALA A 19 -14.22 -12.68 5.37
N ALA A 20 -14.49 -12.50 6.67
CA ALA A 20 -15.34 -13.41 7.43
C ALA A 20 -16.78 -13.44 6.92
N GLU A 21 -17.38 -12.27 6.63
CA GLU A 21 -18.76 -12.15 6.13
C GLU A 21 -18.94 -12.76 4.72
N HIS A 22 -17.90 -12.67 3.87
CA HIS A 22 -17.96 -13.14 2.48
C HIS A 22 -17.23 -14.45 2.21
N GLY A 23 -16.68 -15.10 3.25
CA GLY A 23 -15.95 -16.36 3.11
C GLY A 23 -14.68 -16.23 2.28
N LEU A 24 -13.99 -15.10 2.35
CA LEU A 24 -12.69 -14.89 1.71
C LEU A 24 -11.59 -15.42 2.62
N GLN A 25 -10.49 -15.88 2.04
CA GLN A 25 -9.51 -16.68 2.78
C GLN A 25 -8.26 -15.90 3.20
N ARG A 26 -7.94 -14.81 2.51
CA ARG A 26 -6.69 -14.07 2.73
C ARG A 26 -6.91 -12.57 2.69
N ILE A 27 -5.98 -11.87 3.31
CA ILE A 27 -5.86 -10.42 3.22
C ILE A 27 -4.49 -10.10 2.63
N ILE A 28 -4.46 -9.32 1.56
CA ILE A 28 -3.21 -8.87 0.92
C ILE A 28 -3.14 -7.37 1.08
N TYR A 29 -2.15 -6.90 1.83
CA TYR A 29 -1.93 -5.49 2.10
C TYR A 29 -0.78 -4.98 1.23
N VAL A 30 -1.09 -4.15 0.25
CA VAL A 30 -0.16 -3.67 -0.77
C VAL A 30 0.22 -2.23 -0.46
N ILE A 31 1.53 -1.96 -0.29
CA ILE A 31 2.09 -0.68 0.14
C ILE A 31 3.06 -0.16 -0.92
N PRO A 32 3.16 1.16 -1.16
CA PRO A 32 4.04 1.68 -2.21
C PRO A 32 5.54 1.58 -1.90
N TYR A 33 5.93 1.59 -0.62
CA TYR A 33 7.33 1.71 -0.20
C TYR A 33 7.76 0.59 0.76
N THR A 34 8.95 0.06 0.54
CA THR A 34 9.57 -0.98 1.41
C THR A 34 9.80 -0.48 2.84
N SER A 35 10.18 0.78 3.03
CA SER A 35 10.45 1.36 4.35
C SER A 35 9.25 1.37 5.32
N ILE A 36 8.03 1.25 4.82
CA ILE A 36 6.80 1.24 5.63
C ILE A 36 6.29 -0.19 5.84
N ILE A 37 6.77 -1.15 5.05
CA ILE A 37 6.31 -2.55 5.14
C ILE A 37 6.61 -3.13 6.52
N GLU A 38 7.86 -3.03 6.97
CA GLU A 38 8.30 -3.57 8.27
C GLU A 38 7.44 -3.02 9.41
N GLN A 39 7.16 -1.71 9.40
CA GLN A 39 6.33 -1.08 10.42
C GLN A 39 4.90 -1.60 10.41
N ASN A 40 4.27 -1.71 9.23
CA ASN A 40 2.90 -2.21 9.13
C ASN A 40 2.83 -3.71 9.44
N ALA A 41 3.81 -4.49 8.97
CA ALA A 41 3.89 -5.91 9.26
C ALA A 41 4.07 -6.16 10.78
N ALA A 42 4.90 -5.35 11.46
CA ALA A 42 5.06 -5.43 12.91
C ALA A 42 3.74 -5.18 13.66
N VAL A 43 2.99 -4.14 13.28
CA VAL A 43 1.65 -3.87 13.85
C VAL A 43 0.69 -5.04 13.60
N PHE A 44 0.71 -5.63 12.42
CA PHE A 44 -0.17 -6.76 12.09
C PHE A 44 0.22 -8.02 12.85
N ARG A 45 1.53 -8.28 13.03
CA ARG A 45 2.04 -9.39 13.85
C ARG A 45 1.65 -9.24 15.32
N GLU A 46 1.72 -8.02 15.87
CA GLU A 46 1.27 -7.74 17.23
C GLU A 46 -0.22 -8.07 17.43
N ILE A 47 -1.06 -7.79 16.44
CA ILE A 47 -2.51 -8.01 16.51
C ILE A 47 -2.88 -9.47 16.23
N LEU A 48 -2.24 -10.10 15.25
CA LEU A 48 -2.68 -11.38 14.67
C LEU A 48 -1.75 -12.55 15.02
N GLY A 49 -0.57 -12.28 15.57
CA GLY A 49 0.49 -13.26 15.81
C GLY A 49 1.41 -13.45 14.59
N ASP A 50 2.69 -13.72 14.85
CA ASP A 50 3.76 -13.83 13.84
C ASP A 50 3.49 -14.92 12.78
N SER A 51 2.90 -16.02 13.20
CA SER A 51 2.61 -17.14 12.29
C SER A 51 1.62 -16.81 11.19
N ASN A 52 0.79 -15.77 11.36
CA ASN A 52 -0.30 -15.41 10.46
C ASN A 52 0.07 -14.31 9.45
N VAL A 53 1.21 -13.65 9.62
CA VAL A 53 1.63 -12.52 8.78
C VAL A 53 2.88 -12.87 8.02
N LEU A 54 2.82 -12.74 6.70
CA LEU A 54 3.97 -12.83 5.81
C LEU A 54 4.30 -11.44 5.29
N GLU A 55 5.53 -11.04 5.44
CA GLU A 55 6.13 -9.89 4.78
C GLU A 55 6.89 -10.36 3.54
N HIS A 56 6.67 -9.74 2.37
CA HIS A 56 7.33 -10.13 1.14
C HIS A 56 7.61 -8.92 0.23
N HIS A 57 8.88 -8.61 0.07
CA HIS A 57 9.39 -7.56 -0.82
C HIS A 57 10.79 -7.91 -1.34
N SER A 58 11.31 -7.17 -2.31
CA SER A 58 12.57 -7.46 -3.00
C SER A 58 13.78 -7.65 -2.10
N ASN A 59 13.87 -6.95 -0.97
CA ASN A 59 15.02 -7.08 -0.07
C ASN A 59 15.07 -8.42 0.66
N MET A 60 13.96 -9.17 0.73
CA MET A 60 13.96 -10.51 1.34
C MET A 60 14.55 -11.57 0.40
N ASP A 61 14.49 -11.34 -0.90
CA ASP A 61 15.09 -12.25 -1.90
C ASP A 61 16.63 -12.17 -1.87
N ASP A 62 17.21 -11.04 -1.41
CA ASP A 62 18.66 -10.83 -1.33
C ASP A 62 19.30 -11.54 -0.12
N PHE A 63 18.58 -11.79 0.96
CA PHE A 63 19.11 -12.49 2.14
C PHE A 63 19.47 -13.95 1.88
N THR A 64 19.01 -14.55 0.79
CA THR A 64 19.35 -15.92 0.39
C THR A 64 20.72 -16.04 -0.30
N ALA A 65 21.31 -14.93 -0.76
CA ALA A 65 22.57 -14.92 -1.48
C ALA A 65 23.82 -15.00 -0.58
N GLU A 66 23.70 -14.78 0.73
CA GLU A 66 24.85 -14.67 1.64
C GLU A 66 25.12 -15.92 2.50
N GLY A 67 25.04 -17.14 1.97
CA GLY A 67 25.72 -18.31 2.54
C GLY A 67 25.53 -18.62 4.03
N LEU A 68 24.49 -18.10 4.67
CA LEU A 68 24.09 -18.45 6.04
C LEU A 68 23.42 -19.83 6.01
N GLU A 69 23.73 -20.68 6.99
CA GLU A 69 23.06 -21.98 7.14
C GLU A 69 21.53 -21.75 7.22
N GLU A 70 20.82 -22.24 6.21
CA GLU A 70 19.36 -22.16 6.16
C GLU A 70 18.75 -22.93 7.33
N THR A 71 18.20 -22.23 8.30
CA THR A 71 17.38 -22.85 9.35
C THR A 71 16.06 -23.35 8.75
N GLU A 72 15.44 -24.36 9.38
CA GLU A 72 14.14 -24.87 8.93
C GLU A 72 13.06 -23.79 8.92
N GLU A 73 13.14 -22.81 9.83
CA GLU A 73 12.24 -21.66 9.88
C GLU A 73 12.41 -20.73 8.67
N LEU A 74 13.66 -20.46 8.27
CA LEU A 74 13.95 -19.68 7.06
C LEU A 74 13.42 -20.38 5.80
N LYS A 75 13.62 -21.68 5.68
CA LYS A 75 13.06 -22.47 4.55
C LYS A 75 11.54 -22.41 4.52
N ALA A 76 10.88 -22.54 5.65
CA ALA A 76 9.42 -22.42 5.75
C ALA A 76 8.92 -21.03 5.36
N MET A 77 9.63 -19.96 5.74
CA MET A 77 9.32 -18.59 5.32
C MET A 77 9.51 -18.39 3.81
N HIS A 78 10.57 -18.94 3.21
CA HIS A 78 10.79 -18.89 1.76
C HIS A 78 9.68 -19.61 0.99
N LEU A 79 9.33 -20.81 1.40
CA LEU A 79 8.22 -21.55 0.78
C LEU A 79 6.89 -20.79 0.89
N ALA A 80 6.62 -20.18 2.06
CA ALA A 80 5.45 -19.34 2.24
C ALA A 80 5.47 -18.08 1.34
N ALA A 81 6.66 -17.47 1.13
CA ALA A 81 6.84 -16.32 0.27
C ALA A 81 6.67 -16.65 -1.22
N GLU A 82 7.11 -17.84 -1.65
CA GLU A 82 6.93 -18.29 -3.05
C GLU A 82 5.45 -18.36 -3.45
N ASN A 83 4.60 -18.82 -2.56
CA ASN A 83 3.18 -19.07 -2.85
C ASN A 83 2.23 -18.08 -2.18
N TRP A 84 2.71 -17.26 -1.23
CA TRP A 84 1.88 -16.43 -0.34
C TRP A 84 0.90 -17.25 0.50
N ASP A 85 1.40 -18.33 1.07
CA ASP A 85 0.58 -19.26 1.86
C ASP A 85 0.51 -18.88 3.34
N LYS A 86 0.03 -17.68 3.62
CA LYS A 86 -0.30 -17.15 4.94
C LYS A 86 -1.64 -16.40 4.89
N PRO A 87 -2.36 -16.27 6.01
CA PRO A 87 -3.63 -15.54 6.05
C PRO A 87 -3.50 -14.05 5.70
N VAL A 88 -2.41 -13.41 6.11
CA VAL A 88 -2.15 -11.99 5.85
C VAL A 88 -0.80 -11.82 5.19
N ILE A 89 -0.79 -11.18 4.02
CA ILE A 89 0.39 -10.86 3.24
C ILE A 89 0.58 -9.35 3.24
N VAL A 90 1.79 -8.88 3.55
CA VAL A 90 2.20 -7.47 3.42
C VAL A 90 3.26 -7.38 2.34
N THR A 91 3.01 -6.61 1.29
CA THR A 91 3.87 -6.59 0.10
C THR A 91 3.92 -5.21 -0.56
N THR A 92 4.81 -5.03 -1.56
CA THR A 92 4.88 -3.80 -2.36
C THR A 92 3.96 -3.85 -3.58
N ASN A 93 3.62 -2.66 -4.13
CA ASN A 93 2.96 -2.55 -5.43
C ASN A 93 3.74 -3.31 -6.52
N VAL A 94 5.07 -3.14 -6.55
CA VAL A 94 5.94 -3.78 -7.54
C VAL A 94 5.84 -5.30 -7.43
N GLN A 95 6.07 -5.85 -6.24
CA GLN A 95 6.03 -7.29 -6.00
C GLN A 95 4.65 -7.90 -6.29
N PHE A 96 3.58 -7.17 -5.96
CA PHE A 96 2.22 -7.59 -6.24
C PHE A 96 1.97 -7.72 -7.76
N PHE A 97 2.22 -6.65 -8.53
CA PHE A 97 1.97 -6.68 -9.96
C PHE A 97 2.95 -7.55 -10.74
N GLU A 98 4.22 -7.63 -10.34
CA GLU A 98 5.18 -8.57 -10.93
C GLU A 98 4.78 -10.04 -10.72
N SER A 99 4.09 -10.34 -9.62
CA SER A 99 3.54 -11.68 -9.36
C SER A 99 2.41 -12.07 -10.32
N LEU A 100 1.80 -11.09 -10.98
CA LEU A 100 0.69 -11.29 -11.93
C LEU A 100 1.13 -11.14 -13.39
N TYR A 101 2.06 -10.23 -13.67
CA TYR A 101 2.57 -9.94 -15.01
C TYR A 101 3.92 -10.59 -15.32
N GLY A 102 4.48 -11.34 -14.39
CA GLY A 102 5.77 -11.99 -14.57
C GLY A 102 5.76 -12.99 -15.74
N SER A 103 6.82 -12.98 -16.55
CA SER A 103 6.99 -13.93 -17.66
C SER A 103 7.35 -15.35 -17.21
N ARG A 104 7.83 -15.53 -15.97
CA ARG A 104 8.23 -16.81 -15.41
C ARG A 104 7.08 -17.42 -14.60
N SER A 105 6.75 -18.69 -14.88
CA SER A 105 5.70 -19.41 -14.15
C SER A 105 5.92 -19.47 -12.64
N SER A 106 7.18 -19.49 -12.19
CA SER A 106 7.52 -19.44 -10.77
C SER A 106 7.03 -18.16 -10.07
N ARG A 107 7.04 -17.02 -10.76
CA ARG A 107 6.52 -15.76 -10.22
C ARG A 107 4.99 -15.71 -10.15
N CYS A 108 4.32 -16.37 -11.10
CA CYS A 108 2.85 -16.40 -11.19
C CYS A 108 2.19 -17.44 -10.26
N ARG A 109 2.96 -18.20 -9.49
CA ARG A 109 2.40 -19.20 -8.54
C ARG A 109 1.45 -18.61 -7.51
N LYS A 110 1.63 -17.33 -7.19
CA LYS A 110 0.85 -16.62 -6.15
C LYS A 110 -0.62 -16.42 -6.51
N LEU A 111 -0.99 -16.51 -7.81
CA LEU A 111 -2.34 -16.23 -8.29
C LEU A 111 -3.42 -17.05 -7.58
N HIS A 112 -3.16 -18.34 -7.28
CA HIS A 112 -4.14 -19.20 -6.60
C HIS A 112 -4.42 -18.74 -5.16
N ASN A 113 -3.45 -18.07 -4.51
CA ASN A 113 -3.58 -17.50 -3.18
C ASN A 113 -3.99 -16.01 -3.20
N ILE A 114 -3.88 -15.34 -4.35
CA ILE A 114 -4.47 -14.01 -4.57
C ILE A 114 -5.98 -14.14 -4.80
N ALA A 115 -6.41 -15.18 -5.48
CA ALA A 115 -7.83 -15.48 -5.61
C ALA A 115 -8.51 -15.65 -4.25
N ASN A 116 -9.79 -15.30 -4.18
CA ASN A 116 -10.61 -15.43 -2.98
C ASN A 116 -10.05 -14.65 -1.77
N SER A 117 -9.59 -13.42 -2.00
CA SER A 117 -8.97 -12.56 -1.00
C SER A 117 -9.56 -11.15 -0.94
N VAL A 118 -9.24 -10.45 0.15
CA VAL A 118 -9.38 -8.99 0.26
C VAL A 118 -8.03 -8.36 -0.02
N ILE A 119 -7.94 -7.48 -1.00
CA ILE A 119 -6.71 -6.76 -1.34
C ILE A 119 -6.87 -5.30 -0.95
N ILE A 120 -5.99 -4.80 -0.10
CA ILE A 120 -5.94 -3.39 0.29
C ILE A 120 -4.75 -2.75 -0.41
N PHE A 121 -5.01 -1.77 -1.28
CA PHE A 121 -3.98 -0.91 -1.84
C PHE A 121 -3.86 0.34 -0.98
N ASP A 122 -2.84 0.38 -0.13
CA ASP A 122 -2.57 1.57 0.68
C ASP A 122 -1.84 2.62 -0.15
N GLU A 123 -2.16 3.89 0.08
CA GLU A 123 -1.70 5.01 -0.75
C GLU A 123 -1.93 4.76 -2.26
N ALA A 124 -3.16 4.40 -2.63
CA ALA A 124 -3.52 4.02 -4.01
C ALA A 124 -3.20 5.09 -5.06
N GLN A 125 -3.03 6.37 -4.67
CA GLN A 125 -2.54 7.43 -5.56
C GLN A 125 -1.08 7.23 -6.01
N MET A 126 -0.34 6.33 -5.34
CA MET A 126 1.05 5.98 -5.68
C MET A 126 1.16 4.82 -6.68
N LEU A 127 0.03 4.35 -7.21
CA LEU A 127 0.07 3.44 -8.36
C LEU A 127 0.82 4.11 -9.53
N PRO A 128 1.75 3.39 -10.19
CA PRO A 128 2.62 3.99 -11.20
C PRO A 128 1.80 4.54 -12.37
N THR A 129 1.94 5.84 -12.65
CA THR A 129 1.16 6.55 -13.67
C THR A 129 1.35 5.96 -15.06
N ASP A 130 2.58 5.56 -15.41
CA ASP A 130 2.91 4.95 -16.71
C ASP A 130 2.26 3.58 -16.91
N TYR A 131 1.97 2.88 -15.82
CA TYR A 131 1.34 1.54 -15.80
C TYR A 131 -0.04 1.53 -15.18
N LEU A 132 -0.67 2.69 -15.01
CA LEU A 132 -1.96 2.81 -14.32
C LEU A 132 -3.06 1.99 -15.01
N LYS A 133 -3.12 2.03 -16.34
CA LYS A 133 -4.10 1.25 -17.10
C LYS A 133 -3.94 -0.27 -16.91
N PRO A 134 -2.76 -0.88 -17.11
CA PRO A 134 -2.60 -2.30 -16.82
C PRO A 134 -2.85 -2.63 -15.34
N CYS A 135 -2.40 -1.82 -14.39
CA CYS A 135 -2.65 -2.05 -12.96
C CYS A 135 -4.15 -2.09 -12.65
N THR A 136 -4.92 -1.10 -13.11
CA THR A 136 -6.38 -1.05 -12.89
C THR A 136 -7.11 -2.14 -13.64
N ALA A 137 -6.67 -2.52 -14.85
CA ALA A 137 -7.23 -3.64 -15.60
C ALA A 137 -7.01 -4.98 -14.86
N MET A 138 -5.83 -5.18 -14.27
CA MET A 138 -5.57 -6.38 -13.47
C MET A 138 -6.42 -6.41 -12.20
N ILE A 139 -6.57 -5.29 -11.50
CA ILE A 139 -7.45 -5.21 -10.32
C ILE A 139 -8.89 -5.56 -10.74
N GLU A 140 -9.37 -5.04 -11.85
CA GLU A 140 -10.71 -5.35 -12.38
C GLU A 140 -10.86 -6.83 -12.73
N GLU A 141 -9.84 -7.42 -13.36
CA GLU A 141 -9.82 -8.86 -13.69
C GLU A 141 -9.91 -9.73 -12.42
N LEU A 142 -9.15 -9.37 -11.38
CA LEU A 142 -9.18 -10.09 -10.10
C LEU A 142 -10.56 -10.00 -9.43
N ILE A 143 -11.20 -8.82 -9.50
CA ILE A 143 -12.55 -8.62 -8.95
C ILE A 143 -13.58 -9.42 -9.76
N ALA A 144 -13.49 -9.38 -11.08
CA ALA A 144 -14.48 -9.99 -11.96
C ALA A 144 -14.44 -11.51 -11.96
N ASN A 145 -13.24 -12.10 -11.99
CA ASN A 145 -13.05 -13.51 -12.29
C ASN A 145 -12.39 -14.34 -11.18
N TYR A 146 -11.80 -13.70 -10.15
CA TYR A 146 -11.04 -14.40 -9.10
C TYR A 146 -11.63 -14.22 -7.69
N ARG A 147 -12.86 -13.71 -7.59
CA ARG A 147 -13.55 -13.52 -6.31
C ARG A 147 -12.73 -12.68 -5.33
N VAL A 148 -12.17 -11.58 -5.81
CA VAL A 148 -11.39 -10.63 -5.02
C VAL A 148 -12.25 -9.42 -4.66
N SER A 149 -12.10 -8.93 -3.42
CA SER A 149 -12.57 -7.60 -3.02
C SER A 149 -11.39 -6.65 -2.93
N ALA A 150 -11.37 -5.60 -3.74
CA ALA A 150 -10.30 -4.59 -3.71
C ALA A 150 -10.72 -3.35 -2.93
N VAL A 151 -9.85 -2.87 -2.05
CA VAL A 151 -10.02 -1.65 -1.26
C VAL A 151 -8.90 -0.67 -1.63
N LEU A 152 -9.28 0.51 -2.11
CA LEU A 152 -8.32 1.57 -2.44
C LEU A 152 -8.28 2.57 -1.29
N CYS A 153 -7.22 2.54 -0.50
CA CYS A 153 -6.98 3.46 0.60
C CYS A 153 -6.11 4.62 0.13
N THR A 154 -6.51 5.84 0.44
CA THR A 154 -5.78 7.04 0.01
C THR A 154 -6.02 8.19 0.97
N ALA A 155 -5.02 9.06 1.12
CA ALA A 155 -5.17 10.33 1.82
C ALA A 155 -5.83 11.40 0.93
N THR A 156 -5.58 11.34 -0.37
CA THR A 156 -6.14 12.21 -1.39
C THR A 156 -6.81 11.33 -2.44
N GLN A 157 -8.09 11.56 -2.71
CA GLN A 157 -8.85 10.69 -3.61
C GLN A 157 -8.35 10.86 -5.06
N PRO A 158 -7.62 9.89 -5.62
CA PRO A 158 -7.17 9.97 -7.00
C PRO A 158 -8.36 9.76 -7.94
N ALA A 159 -8.32 10.37 -9.12
CA ALA A 159 -9.34 10.19 -10.13
C ALA A 159 -9.24 8.81 -10.81
N LEU A 160 -9.33 7.73 -10.05
CA LEU A 160 -9.22 6.36 -10.57
C LEU A 160 -10.53 5.83 -11.17
N ARG A 161 -11.66 6.45 -10.87
CA ARG A 161 -12.98 6.00 -11.35
C ARG A 161 -13.07 5.78 -12.87
N PRO A 162 -12.47 6.65 -13.73
CA PRO A 162 -12.51 6.46 -15.18
C PRO A 162 -11.78 5.22 -15.70
N PHE A 163 -10.92 4.60 -14.88
CA PHE A 163 -10.16 3.40 -15.26
C PHE A 163 -10.91 2.10 -14.97
N PHE A 164 -12.04 2.18 -14.25
CA PHE A 164 -12.91 1.03 -13.99
C PHE A 164 -14.16 1.08 -14.86
N PRO A 165 -14.77 -0.07 -15.21
CA PRO A 165 -16.02 -0.12 -15.94
C PRO A 165 -17.11 0.73 -15.27
N LYS A 166 -17.97 1.37 -16.07
CA LYS A 166 -19.06 2.23 -15.56
C LYS A 166 -20.04 1.44 -14.69
N GLU A 167 -20.24 0.19 -15.01
CA GLU A 167 -21.12 -0.76 -14.33
C GLU A 167 -20.55 -1.24 -13.01
N ARG A 168 -19.24 -1.08 -12.76
CA ARG A 168 -18.61 -1.46 -11.51
C ARG A 168 -19.12 -0.59 -10.37
N HIS A 169 -19.80 -1.21 -9.42
CA HIS A 169 -20.20 -0.54 -8.20
C HIS A 169 -18.99 -0.32 -7.31
N ILE A 170 -18.75 0.95 -6.94
CA ILE A 170 -17.69 1.35 -6.01
C ILE A 170 -18.38 2.00 -4.81
N THR A 171 -18.13 1.46 -3.62
CA THR A 171 -18.70 1.95 -2.37
C THR A 171 -17.68 2.77 -1.60
N GLU A 172 -18.06 3.99 -1.19
CA GLU A 172 -17.24 4.78 -0.26
C GLU A 172 -17.38 4.20 1.15
N LEU A 173 -16.24 3.77 1.71
CA LEU A 173 -16.20 3.13 3.03
C LEU A 173 -16.08 4.14 4.18
N CYS A 174 -15.72 5.40 3.88
CA CYS A 174 -15.55 6.44 4.89
C CYS A 174 -16.83 7.29 4.99
N PRO A 175 -17.74 7.01 5.93
CA PRO A 175 -18.95 7.79 6.08
C PRO A 175 -18.62 9.19 6.62
N ARG A 176 -19.41 10.20 6.25
CA ARG A 176 -19.29 11.57 6.75
C ARG A 176 -17.89 12.17 6.53
N MET A 177 -17.33 11.97 5.35
CA MET A 177 -15.97 12.38 4.99
C MET A 177 -15.71 13.87 5.30
N GLU A 178 -16.63 14.76 4.98
CA GLU A 178 -16.52 16.21 5.26
C GLU A 178 -16.37 16.52 6.76
N GLU A 179 -17.13 15.84 7.61
CA GLU A 179 -17.03 16.02 9.07
C GLU A 179 -15.69 15.53 9.59
N GLN A 180 -15.21 14.41 9.09
CA GLN A 180 -13.90 13.87 9.44
C GLN A 180 -12.78 14.80 8.99
N PHE A 181 -12.82 15.32 7.77
CA PHE A 181 -11.84 16.30 7.30
C PHE A 181 -11.85 17.59 8.14
N ARG A 182 -13.02 18.09 8.55
CA ARG A 182 -13.11 19.24 9.47
C ARG A 182 -12.49 18.93 10.83
N PHE A 183 -12.79 17.77 11.40
CA PHE A 183 -12.25 17.34 12.70
C PHE A 183 -10.73 17.20 12.68
N PHE A 184 -10.18 16.62 11.60
CA PHE A 184 -8.74 16.43 11.45
C PHE A 184 -8.01 17.63 10.83
N LYS A 185 -8.70 18.73 10.50
CA LYS A 185 -8.06 19.92 9.94
C LYS A 185 -7.13 20.56 10.96
N ARG A 186 -5.83 20.46 10.73
CA ARG A 186 -4.76 21.00 11.61
C ARG A 186 -3.86 22.00 10.89
N THR A 187 -4.08 22.21 9.61
CA THR A 187 -3.23 23.05 8.76
C THR A 187 -4.07 24.02 7.96
N THR A 188 -3.47 25.16 7.66
CA THR A 188 -3.98 26.12 6.68
C THR A 188 -3.05 26.12 5.49
N PHE A 189 -3.62 26.02 4.30
CA PHE A 189 -2.85 26.10 3.06
C PHE A 189 -2.78 27.55 2.59
N CYS A 190 -1.56 28.03 2.34
CA CYS A 190 -1.30 29.29 1.70
C CYS A 190 -0.53 29.03 0.40
N ASP A 191 -1.09 29.45 -0.73
CA ASP A 191 -0.39 29.41 -2.00
C ASP A 191 0.45 30.68 -2.11
N LEU A 192 1.76 30.52 -2.16
CA LEU A 192 2.70 31.63 -2.34
C LEU A 192 2.96 31.92 -3.83
N GLY A 193 2.39 31.13 -4.74
CA GLY A 193 2.67 31.21 -6.17
C GLY A 193 4.14 30.90 -6.48
N THR A 194 4.69 31.59 -7.49
CA THR A 194 6.11 31.47 -7.85
C THR A 194 6.93 32.48 -7.03
N VAL A 195 7.76 31.95 -6.13
CA VAL A 195 8.66 32.76 -5.30
C VAL A 195 10.12 32.53 -5.69
N SER A 196 10.95 33.55 -5.54
CA SER A 196 12.40 33.43 -5.70
C SER A 196 13.01 32.67 -4.52
N LYS A 197 14.24 32.16 -4.68
CA LYS A 197 14.97 31.49 -3.60
C LYS A 197 15.12 32.38 -2.36
N SER A 198 15.49 33.64 -2.54
CA SER A 198 15.65 34.61 -1.45
C SER A 198 14.36 34.88 -0.70
N GLN A 199 13.21 34.96 -1.40
CA GLN A 199 11.91 35.09 -0.76
C GLN A 199 11.52 33.84 0.04
N LEU A 200 11.84 32.65 -0.48
CA LEU A 200 11.61 31.39 0.26
C LEU A 200 12.48 31.33 1.51
N GLU A 201 13.76 31.68 1.42
CA GLU A 201 14.67 31.75 2.57
C GLU A 201 14.17 32.73 3.63
N GLU A 202 13.65 33.90 3.23
CA GLU A 202 13.06 34.88 4.13
C GLU A 202 11.81 34.31 4.84
N HIS A 203 10.90 33.66 4.11
CA HIS A 203 9.74 33.00 4.70
C HIS A 203 10.12 31.91 5.69
N LEU A 204 11.10 31.04 5.34
CA LEU A 204 11.55 29.97 6.23
C LEU A 204 12.22 30.51 7.49
N SER A 205 13.01 31.60 7.36
CA SER A 205 13.72 32.22 8.48
C SER A 205 12.80 32.98 9.44
N ALA A 206 11.63 33.43 8.97
CA ALA A 206 10.62 34.09 9.79
C ALA A 206 9.89 33.11 10.72
N GLU A 207 9.93 31.79 10.41
CA GLU A 207 9.24 30.79 11.19
C GLU A 207 10.12 30.21 12.29
N ARG A 208 9.55 29.99 13.48
CA ARG A 208 10.27 29.38 14.61
C ARG A 208 10.72 27.94 14.31
N LYS A 209 9.94 27.20 13.53
CA LYS A 209 10.20 25.84 13.07
C LYS A 209 9.65 25.72 11.66
N ALA A 210 10.48 25.37 10.71
CA ALA A 210 10.11 25.17 9.33
C ALA A 210 10.60 23.79 8.86
N LEU A 211 9.82 23.15 7.96
CA LEU A 211 10.21 22.00 7.19
C LEU A 211 10.02 22.32 5.72
N CYS A 212 11.12 22.34 4.97
CA CYS A 212 11.08 22.55 3.52
C CYS A 212 11.26 21.21 2.81
N ILE A 213 10.28 20.82 2.00
CA ILE A 213 10.34 19.61 1.16
C ILE A 213 10.67 20.04 -0.26
N VAL A 214 11.73 19.47 -0.81
CA VAL A 214 12.23 19.78 -2.15
C VAL A 214 12.34 18.52 -3.01
N ASN A 215 12.39 18.68 -4.32
CA ASN A 215 12.35 17.54 -5.25
C ASN A 215 13.70 16.83 -5.40
N THR A 216 14.82 17.48 -5.07
CA THR A 216 16.16 16.91 -5.27
C THR A 216 17.07 17.13 -4.06
N ARG A 217 18.04 16.20 -3.86
CA ARG A 217 19.07 16.34 -2.83
C ARG A 217 19.90 17.63 -3.01
N ARG A 218 20.16 18.03 -4.28
CA ARG A 218 20.88 19.26 -4.58
C ARG A 218 20.12 20.48 -4.08
N GLN A 219 18.81 20.56 -4.31
CA GLN A 219 17.99 21.67 -3.80
C GLN A 219 18.00 21.74 -2.27
N ALA A 220 18.01 20.57 -1.58
CA ALA A 220 18.09 20.52 -0.12
C ALA A 220 19.45 20.99 0.43
N GLN A 221 20.52 20.89 -0.37
CA GLN A 221 21.85 21.35 0.02
C GLN A 221 22.08 22.84 -0.29
N GLU A 222 21.32 23.39 -1.22
CA GLU A 222 21.42 24.79 -1.66
C GLU A 222 20.52 25.74 -0.84
N LEU A 223 19.52 25.22 -0.09
CA LEU A 223 18.69 25.93 0.87
C LEU A 223 19.32 25.94 2.24
#